data_d7ad851ea717afeada9757e423103bfc
#
_entry.id   d7ad851ea717afeada9757e423103bfc
#
_cell.length_a   1.000
_cell.length_b   1.000
_cell.length_c   1.000
_cell.angle_alpha   90.00
_cell.angle_beta   90.00
_cell.angle_gamma   90.00
#
_symmetry.space_group_name_H-M   'P 1'
#
loop_
_entity.id
_entity.type
_entity.pdbx_description
1 polymer ?
#
loop_
_entity_poly.entity_id
_entity_poly.type
_entity_poly.pdbx_seq_one_letter_code
_entity_poly.pdbx_strand_id
1 'polypeptide(L)'
;MNDKTTHFGYQQVDWEDKQSRVARVFDSVADNYDIMNDAMSFGIHRLWKRFAVEQAGARPGQTILDLAGGTGDLAARLSRLVGPQGEVIIGDINASMLSVGRERLLDKGIAGNVEFVQVNAENLPFPDGSFDCITIAFGLRNVTDKEKALESMYRTLKPGGRVLVLEFSKPVIPGLKQIYDFYSFSVLPVMGRLIAKDEKSYRYLAESIRMHPDQENLRIMMEQAGFEDCDYFNLTGGIVALHRGFRF
;
A
#
# COMPACT_ATOMS: atom_id res chain seq x y z
N MET A 1 18.42 -3.63 -26.43
CA MET A 1 18.08 -3.33 -25.02
C MET A 1 16.77 -2.58 -25.04
N ASN A 2 15.77 -3.02 -24.32
CA ASN A 2 14.49 -2.31 -24.25
C ASN A 2 14.72 -1.11 -23.31
N ASP A 3 14.84 0.09 -23.85
CA ASP A 3 14.95 1.35 -23.08
C ASP A 3 13.61 1.68 -22.39
N LYS A 4 13.10 0.72 -21.60
CA LYS A 4 11.85 0.90 -20.86
C LYS A 4 12.15 1.71 -19.62
N THR A 5 11.66 2.96 -19.60
CA THR A 5 11.82 3.87 -18.46
C THR A 5 10.54 3.96 -17.64
N THR A 6 10.68 4.35 -16.38
CA THR A 6 9.58 4.57 -15.42
C THR A 6 9.86 5.77 -14.53
N HIS A 7 8.94 6.12 -13.64
CA HIS A 7 9.07 7.25 -12.74
C HIS A 7 9.51 6.81 -11.33
N PHE A 8 10.52 7.50 -10.79
CA PHE A 8 10.88 7.48 -9.38
C PHE A 8 10.72 8.91 -8.84
N GLY A 9 9.55 9.20 -8.25
CA GLY A 9 9.12 10.58 -8.08
C GLY A 9 9.01 11.29 -9.42
N TYR A 10 9.59 12.48 -9.54
CA TYR A 10 9.65 13.23 -10.81
C TYR A 10 10.82 12.82 -11.72
N GLN A 11 11.72 11.96 -11.23
CA GLN A 11 12.84 11.49 -12.03
C GLN A 11 12.42 10.36 -12.96
N GLN A 12 12.87 10.41 -14.21
CA GLN A 12 12.80 9.28 -15.12
C GLN A 12 13.99 8.36 -14.86
N VAL A 13 13.73 7.08 -14.64
CA VAL A 13 14.75 6.07 -14.31
C VAL A 13 14.53 4.82 -15.15
N ASP A 14 15.56 4.00 -15.29
CA ASP A 14 15.43 2.73 -15.96
C ASP A 14 14.45 1.82 -15.17
N TRP A 15 13.69 1.04 -15.93
CA TRP A 15 12.65 0.18 -15.36
C TRP A 15 13.19 -0.76 -14.27
N GLU A 16 14.37 -1.33 -14.52
CA GLU A 16 15.03 -2.27 -13.60
C GLU A 16 15.57 -1.58 -12.33
N ASP A 17 15.89 -0.28 -12.42
CA ASP A 17 16.45 0.49 -11.31
C ASP A 17 15.41 0.92 -10.27
N LYS A 18 14.14 1.09 -10.67
CA LYS A 18 13.13 1.65 -9.77
C LYS A 18 12.97 0.86 -8.50
N GLN A 19 12.87 -0.47 -8.60
CA GLN A 19 12.69 -1.34 -7.44
C GLN A 19 13.82 -1.17 -6.42
N SER A 20 15.08 -1.15 -6.88
CA SER A 20 16.25 -0.97 -6.03
C SER A 20 16.30 0.40 -5.35
N ARG A 21 15.84 1.45 -6.04
CA ARG A 21 15.75 2.80 -5.47
C ARG A 21 14.66 2.90 -4.42
N VAL A 22 13.49 2.32 -4.69
CA VAL A 22 12.38 2.23 -3.72
C VAL A 22 12.81 1.46 -2.47
N ALA A 23 13.48 0.31 -2.64
CA ALA A 23 13.97 -0.48 -1.50
C ALA A 23 14.89 0.35 -0.59
N ARG A 24 15.85 1.11 -1.15
CA ARG A 24 16.73 2.00 -0.37
C ARG A 24 15.99 3.08 0.40
N VAL A 25 14.90 3.64 -0.16
CA VAL A 25 14.06 4.61 0.56
C VAL A 25 13.43 3.94 1.78
N PHE A 26 12.84 2.74 1.62
CA PHE A 26 12.19 2.05 2.74
C PHE A 26 13.20 1.52 3.76
N ASP A 27 14.38 1.06 3.35
CA ASP A 27 15.46 0.68 4.26
C ASP A 27 15.91 1.86 5.14
N SER A 28 15.99 3.08 4.58
CA SER A 28 16.41 4.27 5.34
C SER A 28 15.38 4.74 6.37
N VAL A 29 14.10 4.41 6.18
CA VAL A 29 13.00 4.86 7.05
C VAL A 29 12.37 3.73 7.87
N ALA A 30 12.82 2.48 7.74
CA ALA A 30 12.16 1.32 8.36
C ALA A 30 11.95 1.49 9.87
N ASP A 31 12.97 1.94 10.61
CA ASP A 31 12.91 2.16 12.06
C ASP A 31 11.99 3.33 12.45
N ASN A 32 11.82 4.31 11.55
CA ASN A 32 11.03 5.52 11.79
C ASN A 32 9.74 5.56 10.96
N TYR A 33 9.36 4.45 10.34
CA TYR A 33 8.25 4.38 9.39
C TYR A 33 6.92 4.88 9.96
N ASP A 34 6.61 4.53 11.21
CA ASP A 34 5.39 5.00 11.87
C ASP A 34 5.44 6.51 12.14
N ILE A 35 6.60 7.03 12.55
CA ILE A 35 6.80 8.48 12.77
C ILE A 35 6.61 9.23 11.45
N MET A 36 7.14 8.68 10.36
CA MET A 36 6.96 9.24 9.02
C MET A 36 5.47 9.28 8.62
N ASN A 37 4.74 8.18 8.82
CA ASN A 37 3.31 8.12 8.53
C ASN A 37 2.50 9.07 9.42
N ASP A 38 2.83 9.16 10.71
CA ASP A 38 2.19 10.12 11.63
C ASP A 38 2.46 11.56 11.19
N ALA A 39 3.70 11.91 10.84
CA ALA A 39 4.05 13.24 10.35
C ALA A 39 3.30 13.59 9.06
N MET A 40 3.19 12.65 8.11
CA MET A 40 2.52 12.88 6.83
C MET A 40 1.01 13.04 6.94
N SER A 41 0.39 12.43 7.92
CA SER A 41 -1.05 12.32 8.05
C SER A 41 -1.60 12.93 9.34
N PHE A 42 -0.76 13.53 10.19
CA PHE A 42 -1.15 13.94 11.55
C PHE A 42 -1.86 12.82 12.32
N GLY A 43 -1.41 11.56 12.12
CA GLY A 43 -2.00 10.36 12.73
C GLY A 43 -3.33 9.90 12.12
N ILE A 44 -3.90 10.63 11.15
CA ILE A 44 -5.18 10.28 10.52
C ILE A 44 -5.08 8.96 9.73
N HIS A 45 -3.89 8.56 9.28
CA HIS A 45 -3.70 7.27 8.59
C HIS A 45 -4.26 6.07 9.36
N ARG A 46 -4.32 6.15 10.69
CA ARG A 46 -4.89 5.09 11.54
C ARG A 46 -6.39 4.93 11.34
N LEU A 47 -7.10 6.04 11.09
CA LEU A 47 -8.53 6.02 10.76
C LEU A 47 -8.76 5.49 9.34
N TRP A 48 -7.93 5.88 8.38
CA TRP A 48 -8.02 5.35 7.02
C TRP A 48 -7.78 3.84 6.98
N LYS A 49 -6.74 3.37 7.69
CA LYS A 49 -6.45 1.92 7.81
C LYS A 49 -7.57 1.17 8.53
N ARG A 50 -8.18 1.77 9.57
CA ARG A 50 -9.35 1.18 10.22
C ARG A 50 -10.52 1.02 9.25
N PHE A 51 -10.82 2.06 8.49
CA PHE A 51 -11.87 2.02 7.48
C PHE A 51 -11.58 0.95 6.41
N ALA A 52 -10.34 0.83 5.94
CA ALA A 52 -9.95 -0.23 5.00
C ALA A 52 -10.18 -1.63 5.57
N VAL A 53 -9.82 -1.86 6.84
CA VAL A 53 -10.09 -3.15 7.53
C VAL A 53 -11.59 -3.43 7.66
N GLU A 54 -12.42 -2.42 7.94
CA GLU A 54 -13.88 -2.55 7.98
C GLU A 54 -14.44 -2.92 6.59
N GLN A 55 -13.93 -2.29 5.51
CA GLN A 55 -14.34 -2.59 4.13
C GLN A 55 -13.81 -3.95 3.63
N ALA A 56 -12.72 -4.46 4.21
CA ALA A 56 -12.24 -5.81 3.91
C ALA A 56 -13.30 -6.88 4.23
N GLY A 57 -14.17 -6.61 5.20
CA GLY A 57 -15.23 -7.52 5.57
C GLY A 57 -14.71 -8.91 5.96
N ALA A 58 -13.52 -8.94 6.57
CA ALA A 58 -12.83 -10.16 6.99
C ALA A 58 -13.70 -11.01 7.92
N ARG A 59 -13.71 -12.32 7.70
CA ARG A 59 -14.51 -13.29 8.46
C ARG A 59 -13.63 -14.41 8.99
N PRO A 60 -14.02 -15.07 10.10
CA PRO A 60 -13.30 -16.22 10.61
C PRO A 60 -13.06 -17.30 9.54
N GLY A 61 -11.86 -17.86 9.52
CA GLY A 61 -11.45 -18.92 8.59
C GLY A 61 -10.99 -18.46 7.21
N GLN A 62 -11.02 -17.15 6.91
CA GLN A 62 -10.56 -16.63 5.62
C GLN A 62 -9.04 -16.53 5.53
N THR A 63 -8.52 -16.65 4.31
CA THR A 63 -7.11 -16.39 3.97
C THR A 63 -7.00 -15.02 3.29
N ILE A 64 -6.21 -14.12 3.88
CA ILE A 64 -6.05 -12.72 3.42
C ILE A 64 -4.59 -12.46 3.09
N LEU A 65 -4.33 -11.81 1.95
CA LEU A 65 -3.03 -11.26 1.61
C LEU A 65 -3.00 -9.76 1.94
N ASP A 66 -2.10 -9.33 2.83
CA ASP A 66 -1.76 -7.93 3.06
C ASP A 66 -0.49 -7.61 2.26
N LEU A 67 -0.67 -7.11 1.03
CA LEU A 67 0.40 -6.87 0.07
C LEU A 67 1.04 -5.51 0.31
N ALA A 68 2.37 -5.42 0.21
CA ALA A 68 3.17 -4.31 0.69
C ALA A 68 2.83 -3.99 2.18
N GLY A 69 2.61 -5.04 2.96
CA GLY A 69 2.14 -4.96 4.34
C GLY A 69 3.20 -4.46 5.33
N GLY A 70 4.47 -4.47 4.93
CA GLY A 70 5.59 -3.87 5.65
C GLY A 70 5.62 -4.27 7.13
N THR A 71 5.39 -3.28 8.01
CA THR A 71 5.40 -3.46 9.47
C THR A 71 4.15 -4.16 10.04
N GLY A 72 3.23 -4.64 9.20
CA GLY A 72 2.11 -5.48 9.60
C GLY A 72 0.95 -4.79 10.32
N ASP A 73 0.75 -3.49 10.12
CA ASP A 73 -0.27 -2.73 10.86
C ASP A 73 -1.70 -3.14 10.49
N LEU A 74 -2.00 -3.38 9.19
CA LEU A 74 -3.29 -3.94 8.76
C LEU A 74 -3.39 -5.42 9.16
N ALA A 75 -2.36 -6.20 8.90
CA ALA A 75 -2.33 -7.62 9.21
C ALA A 75 -2.61 -7.90 10.68
N ALA A 76 -2.09 -7.09 11.61
CA ALA A 76 -2.38 -7.20 13.05
C ALA A 76 -3.88 -7.07 13.39
N ARG A 77 -4.64 -6.34 12.60
CA ARG A 77 -6.09 -6.18 12.77
C ARG A 77 -6.86 -7.29 12.06
N LEU A 78 -6.44 -7.61 10.85
CA LEU A 78 -7.03 -8.66 10.02
C LEU A 78 -6.88 -10.04 10.69
N SER A 79 -5.72 -10.35 11.29
CA SER A 79 -5.46 -11.62 11.97
C SER A 79 -6.46 -11.92 13.10
N ARG A 80 -6.88 -10.88 13.83
CA ARG A 80 -7.89 -11.01 14.88
C ARG A 80 -9.29 -11.30 14.31
N LEU A 81 -9.60 -10.76 13.12
CA LEU A 81 -10.91 -10.95 12.48
C LEU A 81 -11.04 -12.33 11.83
N VAL A 82 -9.97 -12.82 11.20
CA VAL A 82 -9.98 -14.15 10.60
C VAL A 82 -9.87 -15.26 11.64
N GLY A 83 -9.38 -14.93 12.84
CA GLY A 83 -9.28 -15.85 13.97
C GLY A 83 -8.27 -16.99 13.76
N PRO A 84 -8.22 -17.96 14.69
CA PRO A 84 -7.18 -19.00 14.68
C PRO A 84 -7.32 -20.04 13.55
N GLN A 85 -8.45 -20.07 12.86
CA GLN A 85 -8.70 -20.96 11.72
C GLN A 85 -8.48 -20.24 10.37
N GLY A 86 -8.30 -18.93 10.38
CA GLY A 86 -7.95 -18.15 9.22
C GLY A 86 -6.46 -17.81 9.20
N GLU A 87 -6.02 -17.18 8.13
CA GLU A 87 -4.63 -16.85 7.91
C GLU A 87 -4.48 -15.46 7.29
N VAL A 88 -3.45 -14.73 7.69
CA VAL A 88 -3.04 -13.49 7.05
C VAL A 88 -1.60 -13.65 6.56
N ILE A 89 -1.38 -13.50 5.26
CA ILE A 89 -0.05 -13.49 4.66
C ILE A 89 0.36 -12.04 4.46
N ILE A 90 1.48 -11.64 5.06
CA ILE A 90 2.10 -10.33 4.81
C ILE A 90 3.10 -10.51 3.68
N GLY A 91 2.76 -9.99 2.51
CA GLY A 91 3.63 -9.97 1.35
C GLY A 91 4.31 -8.61 1.19
N ASP A 92 5.62 -8.57 1.16
CA ASP A 92 6.36 -7.33 0.85
C ASP A 92 7.61 -7.66 0.04
N ILE A 93 8.04 -6.71 -0.79
CA ILE A 93 9.27 -6.86 -1.57
C ILE A 93 10.51 -6.58 -0.72
N ASN A 94 10.35 -5.81 0.36
CA ASN A 94 11.43 -5.38 1.24
C ASN A 94 11.55 -6.30 2.46
N ALA A 95 12.65 -7.06 2.51
CA ALA A 95 12.91 -8.00 3.60
C ALA A 95 13.13 -7.30 4.95
N SER A 96 13.71 -6.10 4.98
CA SER A 96 13.92 -5.33 6.22
C SER A 96 12.59 -4.95 6.84
N MET A 97 11.62 -4.50 6.02
CA MET A 97 10.27 -4.18 6.48
C MET A 97 9.54 -5.40 7.04
N LEU A 98 9.69 -6.58 6.41
CA LEU A 98 9.13 -7.83 6.91
C LEU A 98 9.75 -8.24 8.26
N SER A 99 11.06 -8.04 8.44
CA SER A 99 11.74 -8.31 9.72
C SER A 99 11.18 -7.45 10.85
N VAL A 100 11.10 -6.14 10.64
CA VAL A 100 10.49 -5.20 11.60
C VAL A 100 9.03 -5.57 11.89
N GLY A 101 8.28 -5.94 10.85
CA GLY A 101 6.89 -6.38 10.98
C GLY A 101 6.76 -7.63 11.85
N ARG A 102 7.63 -8.61 11.65
CA ARG A 102 7.66 -9.87 12.43
C ARG A 102 7.91 -9.62 13.92
N GLU A 103 8.94 -8.86 14.24
CA GLU A 103 9.27 -8.50 15.63
C GLU A 103 8.08 -7.77 16.28
N ARG A 104 7.52 -6.78 15.60
CA ARG A 104 6.39 -6.00 16.08
C ARG A 104 5.13 -6.83 16.33
N LEU A 105 4.83 -7.81 15.47
CA LEU A 105 3.66 -8.68 15.67
C LEU A 105 3.90 -9.66 16.82
N LEU A 106 5.10 -10.20 16.95
CA LEU A 106 5.50 -11.04 18.08
C LEU A 106 5.35 -10.29 19.42
N ASP A 107 5.81 -9.04 19.50
CA ASP A 107 5.65 -8.19 20.70
C ASP A 107 4.18 -7.94 21.05
N LYS A 108 3.28 -7.96 20.06
CA LYS A 108 1.83 -7.86 20.27
C LYS A 108 1.15 -9.21 20.55
N GLY A 109 1.91 -10.30 20.65
CA GLY A 109 1.39 -11.65 20.84
C GLY A 109 0.66 -12.21 19.61
N ILE A 110 0.95 -11.71 18.42
CA ILE A 110 0.34 -12.15 17.15
C ILE A 110 1.36 -13.00 16.40
N ALA A 111 1.23 -14.34 16.47
CA ALA A 111 2.18 -15.26 15.86
C ALA A 111 1.54 -16.47 15.19
N GLY A 112 0.31 -16.85 15.58
CA GLY A 112 -0.24 -18.17 15.24
C GLY A 112 -0.90 -18.27 13.86
N ASN A 113 -1.31 -17.14 13.28
CA ASN A 113 -2.08 -17.09 12.04
C ASN A 113 -1.61 -15.96 11.10
N VAL A 114 -0.32 -15.60 11.21
CA VAL A 114 0.30 -14.61 10.32
C VAL A 114 1.58 -15.18 9.75
N GLU A 115 1.70 -15.17 8.43
CA GLU A 115 2.92 -15.52 7.70
C GLU A 115 3.56 -14.29 7.05
N PHE A 116 4.89 -14.37 6.83
CA PHE A 116 5.67 -13.30 6.20
C PHE A 116 6.37 -13.86 4.98
N VAL A 117 6.07 -13.34 3.81
CA VAL A 117 6.61 -13.83 2.53
C VAL A 117 7.19 -12.66 1.73
N GLN A 118 8.43 -12.79 1.30
CA GLN A 118 9.02 -11.80 0.40
C GLN A 118 8.50 -12.03 -1.02
N VAL A 119 7.76 -11.06 -1.56
CA VAL A 119 7.10 -11.18 -2.87
C VAL A 119 7.15 -9.88 -3.68
N ASN A 120 7.19 -10.03 -5.00
CA ASN A 120 6.94 -8.92 -5.91
C ASN A 120 5.44 -8.91 -6.29
N ALA A 121 4.76 -7.78 -6.09
CA ALA A 121 3.35 -7.59 -6.42
C ALA A 121 3.04 -7.85 -7.91
N GLU A 122 4.01 -7.58 -8.79
CA GLU A 122 3.89 -7.76 -10.23
C GLU A 122 3.86 -9.25 -10.66
N ASN A 123 4.28 -10.16 -9.77
CA ASN A 123 4.30 -11.60 -10.02
C ASN A 123 4.18 -12.37 -8.71
N LEU A 124 2.97 -12.45 -8.18
CA LEU A 124 2.69 -13.14 -6.92
C LEU A 124 2.90 -14.65 -7.07
N PRO A 125 3.75 -15.30 -6.25
CA PRO A 125 4.09 -16.72 -6.36
C PRO A 125 3.04 -17.62 -5.70
N PHE A 126 1.77 -17.21 -5.74
CA PHE A 126 0.66 -17.97 -5.18
C PHE A 126 -0.19 -18.58 -6.28
N PRO A 127 -0.83 -19.74 -6.04
CA PRO A 127 -1.79 -20.32 -6.96
C PRO A 127 -2.96 -19.39 -7.26
N ASP A 128 -3.65 -19.64 -8.37
CA ASP A 128 -4.88 -18.94 -8.70
C ASP A 128 -5.95 -19.19 -7.63
N GLY A 129 -6.70 -18.16 -7.26
CA GLY A 129 -7.79 -18.30 -6.30
C GLY A 129 -7.34 -18.67 -4.88
N SER A 130 -6.19 -18.16 -4.41
CA SER A 130 -5.67 -18.44 -3.07
C SER A 130 -6.34 -17.61 -1.97
N PHE A 131 -6.75 -16.37 -2.25
CA PHE A 131 -7.14 -15.40 -1.25
C PHE A 131 -8.62 -15.02 -1.30
N ASP A 132 -9.24 -14.91 -0.13
CA ASP A 132 -10.60 -14.38 0.01
C ASP A 132 -10.62 -12.84 -0.07
N CYS A 133 -9.53 -12.20 0.37
CA CYS A 133 -9.34 -10.77 0.29
C CYS A 133 -7.86 -10.44 0.08
N ILE A 134 -7.58 -9.40 -0.71
CA ILE A 134 -6.25 -8.82 -0.85
C ILE A 134 -6.33 -7.35 -0.44
N THR A 135 -5.43 -6.91 0.44
CA THR A 135 -5.27 -5.51 0.82
C THR A 135 -3.91 -4.99 0.37
N ILE A 136 -3.86 -3.76 -0.12
CA ILE A 136 -2.62 -3.03 -0.33
C ILE A 136 -2.81 -1.59 0.15
N ALA A 137 -2.02 -1.19 1.15
CA ALA A 137 -2.13 0.14 1.75
C ALA A 137 -0.82 0.92 1.61
N PHE A 138 -0.88 2.05 0.90
CA PHE A 138 0.23 2.97 0.66
C PHE A 138 1.44 2.33 -0.02
N GLY A 139 1.21 1.25 -0.78
CA GLY A 139 2.22 0.45 -1.48
C GLY A 139 2.16 0.58 -3.00
N LEU A 140 0.96 0.66 -3.60
CA LEU A 140 0.77 0.55 -5.04
C LEU A 140 1.48 1.65 -5.84
N ARG A 141 1.60 2.87 -5.29
CA ARG A 141 2.33 3.98 -5.95
C ARG A 141 3.80 3.66 -6.22
N ASN A 142 4.40 2.78 -5.41
CA ASN A 142 5.81 2.39 -5.50
C ASN A 142 6.05 1.25 -6.49
N VAL A 143 5.01 0.51 -6.86
CA VAL A 143 5.10 -0.58 -7.83
C VAL A 143 5.47 -0.03 -9.21
N THR A 144 6.34 -0.73 -9.92
CA THR A 144 6.85 -0.30 -11.23
C THR A 144 5.77 -0.49 -12.29
N ASP A 145 5.19 -1.69 -12.39
CA ASP A 145 4.12 -2.06 -13.30
C ASP A 145 2.82 -2.29 -12.50
N LYS A 146 2.00 -1.23 -12.38
CA LYS A 146 0.76 -1.29 -11.60
C LYS A 146 -0.28 -2.19 -12.24
N GLU A 147 -0.32 -2.22 -13.58
CA GLU A 147 -1.24 -3.06 -14.34
C GLU A 147 -0.95 -4.53 -14.05
N LYS A 148 0.32 -4.97 -14.18
CA LYS A 148 0.71 -6.34 -13.82
C LYS A 148 0.44 -6.69 -12.36
N ALA A 149 0.63 -5.74 -11.44
CA ALA A 149 0.32 -5.99 -10.03
C ALA A 149 -1.17 -6.21 -9.82
N LEU A 150 -2.02 -5.40 -10.46
CA LEU A 150 -3.48 -5.57 -10.40
C LEU A 150 -3.92 -6.90 -11.05
N GLU A 151 -3.36 -7.27 -12.21
CA GLU A 151 -3.60 -8.57 -12.85
C GLU A 151 -3.18 -9.74 -11.95
N SER A 152 -2.01 -9.63 -11.31
CA SER A 152 -1.49 -10.65 -10.40
C SER A 152 -2.36 -10.79 -9.14
N MET A 153 -2.87 -9.68 -8.60
CA MET A 153 -3.85 -9.70 -7.51
C MET A 153 -5.17 -10.32 -7.95
N TYR A 154 -5.69 -9.95 -9.13
CA TYR A 154 -6.91 -10.54 -9.69
C TYR A 154 -6.80 -12.07 -9.83
N ARG A 155 -5.71 -12.54 -10.41
CA ARG A 155 -5.45 -13.98 -10.60
C ARG A 155 -5.48 -14.76 -9.29
N THR A 156 -4.84 -14.21 -8.25
CA THR A 156 -4.69 -14.91 -6.96
C THR A 156 -5.90 -14.76 -6.04
N LEU A 157 -6.87 -13.90 -6.38
CA LEU A 157 -8.10 -13.73 -5.65
C LEU A 157 -9.09 -14.85 -5.99
N LYS A 158 -9.81 -15.40 -5.01
CA LYS A 158 -10.88 -16.39 -5.22
C LYS A 158 -12.08 -15.74 -5.92
N PRO A 159 -12.89 -16.51 -6.69
CA PRO A 159 -14.22 -16.05 -7.06
C PRO A 159 -15.04 -15.67 -5.82
N GLY A 160 -15.71 -14.52 -5.85
CA GLY A 160 -16.38 -13.90 -4.70
C GLY A 160 -15.45 -13.13 -3.76
N GLY A 161 -14.16 -13.15 -4.02
CA GLY A 161 -13.16 -12.39 -3.26
C GLY A 161 -13.10 -10.92 -3.66
N ARG A 162 -12.39 -10.11 -2.87
CA ARG A 162 -12.27 -8.67 -3.09
C ARG A 162 -10.85 -8.16 -2.91
N VAL A 163 -10.52 -7.10 -3.64
CA VAL A 163 -9.30 -6.33 -3.45
C VAL A 163 -9.62 -4.97 -2.85
N LEU A 164 -8.76 -4.49 -1.97
CA LEU A 164 -8.80 -3.15 -1.40
C LEU A 164 -7.46 -2.45 -1.63
N VAL A 165 -7.51 -1.29 -2.25
CA VAL A 165 -6.35 -0.43 -2.48
C VAL A 165 -6.54 0.88 -1.74
N LEU A 166 -5.84 1.05 -0.61
CA LEU A 166 -5.80 2.29 0.14
C LEU A 166 -4.57 3.08 -0.27
N GLU A 167 -4.76 4.23 -0.94
CA GLU A 167 -3.61 4.99 -1.44
C GLU A 167 -3.88 6.50 -1.42
N PHE A 168 -2.81 7.28 -1.38
CA PHE A 168 -2.89 8.72 -1.59
C PHE A 168 -3.43 9.03 -2.99
N SER A 169 -4.20 10.10 -3.09
CA SER A 169 -4.86 10.48 -4.34
C SER A 169 -4.95 12.00 -4.49
N LYS A 170 -5.84 12.48 -5.33
CA LYS A 170 -5.99 13.91 -5.62
C LYS A 170 -7.15 14.51 -4.82
N PRO A 171 -6.92 15.58 -4.03
CA PRO A 171 -7.97 16.28 -3.31
C PRO A 171 -9.09 16.72 -4.25
N VAL A 172 -10.34 16.44 -3.87
CA VAL A 172 -11.55 16.79 -4.64
C VAL A 172 -12.26 18.05 -4.11
N ILE A 173 -11.92 18.50 -2.90
CA ILE A 173 -12.48 19.71 -2.30
C ILE A 173 -11.75 20.94 -2.86
N PRO A 174 -12.48 21.95 -3.39
CA PRO A 174 -11.86 23.18 -3.85
C PRO A 174 -11.00 23.85 -2.75
N GLY A 175 -9.82 24.32 -3.12
CA GLY A 175 -8.86 24.95 -2.19
C GLY A 175 -8.01 23.99 -1.36
N LEU A 176 -8.47 22.76 -1.11
CA LEU A 176 -7.71 21.78 -0.34
C LEU A 176 -6.42 21.34 -1.06
N LYS A 177 -6.45 21.31 -2.40
CA LYS A 177 -5.28 20.95 -3.21
C LYS A 177 -4.10 21.89 -2.94
N GLN A 178 -4.33 23.20 -2.93
CA GLN A 178 -3.28 24.20 -2.70
C GLN A 178 -2.66 24.06 -1.31
N ILE A 179 -3.49 23.84 -0.28
CA ILE A 179 -3.04 23.65 1.10
C ILE A 179 -2.23 22.35 1.21
N TYR A 180 -2.71 21.28 0.60
CA TYR A 180 -2.03 19.98 0.63
C TYR A 180 -0.73 20.01 -0.19
N ASP A 181 -0.68 20.73 -1.32
CA ASP A 181 0.54 20.92 -2.10
C ASP A 181 1.59 21.71 -1.30
N PHE A 182 1.18 22.81 -0.66
CA PHE A 182 2.08 23.57 0.21
C PHE A 182 2.66 22.71 1.34
N TYR A 183 1.79 21.94 2.02
CA TYR A 183 2.22 21.01 3.07
C TYR A 183 3.20 19.97 2.54
N SER A 184 2.87 19.31 1.43
CA SER A 184 3.64 18.20 0.86
C SER A 184 5.03 18.61 0.37
N PHE A 185 5.16 19.81 -0.22
CA PHE A 185 6.41 20.22 -0.84
C PHE A 185 7.21 21.23 0.00
N SER A 186 6.59 21.91 0.94
CA SER A 186 7.28 22.90 1.79
C SER A 186 7.48 22.41 3.22
N VAL A 187 6.50 21.73 3.80
CA VAL A 187 6.55 21.34 5.22
C VAL A 187 7.16 19.95 5.40
N LEU A 188 6.71 18.95 4.65
CA LEU A 188 7.16 17.56 4.82
C LEU A 188 8.66 17.37 4.62
N PRO A 189 9.34 17.95 3.59
CA PRO A 189 10.79 17.78 3.44
C PRO A 189 11.58 18.39 4.60
N VAL A 190 11.10 19.52 5.16
CA VAL A 190 11.72 20.17 6.33
C VAL A 190 11.55 19.28 7.57
N MET A 191 10.37 18.71 7.78
CA MET A 191 10.14 17.74 8.87
C MET A 191 11.02 16.50 8.70
N GLY A 192 11.14 15.97 7.48
CA GLY A 192 12.01 14.82 7.19
C GLY A 192 13.47 15.11 7.55
N ARG A 193 13.97 16.30 7.21
CA ARG A 193 15.33 16.73 7.56
C ARG A 193 15.51 16.86 9.09
N LEU A 194 14.55 17.42 9.81
CA LEU A 194 14.67 17.71 11.24
C LEU A 194 14.45 16.47 12.11
N ILE A 195 13.49 15.61 11.75
CA ILE A 195 13.07 14.47 12.58
C ILE A 195 13.83 13.20 12.20
N ALA A 196 13.89 12.89 10.91
CA ALA A 196 14.44 11.64 10.41
C ALA A 196 15.84 11.78 9.78
N LYS A 197 16.37 13.00 9.64
CA LYS A 197 17.62 13.32 8.91
C LYS A 197 17.63 12.80 7.46
N ASP A 198 16.45 12.63 6.87
CA ASP A 198 16.25 12.07 5.53
C ASP A 198 15.24 12.91 4.70
N GLU A 199 15.69 14.07 4.24
CA GLU A 199 14.90 14.95 3.36
C GLU A 199 14.55 14.27 2.03
N LYS A 200 15.46 13.40 1.51
CA LYS A 200 15.30 12.80 0.18
C LYS A 200 14.13 11.82 0.14
N SER A 201 14.00 10.96 1.15
CA SER A 201 12.91 10.00 1.24
C SER A 201 11.54 10.68 1.39
N TYR A 202 11.46 11.77 2.17
CA TYR A 202 10.24 12.55 2.31
C TYR A 202 9.86 13.30 1.02
N ARG A 203 10.85 13.80 0.28
CA ARG A 203 10.62 14.40 -1.04
C ARG A 203 10.13 13.38 -2.06
N TYR A 204 10.78 12.21 -2.15
CA TYR A 204 10.33 11.11 -3.00
C TYR A 204 8.88 10.74 -2.71
N LEU A 205 8.49 10.71 -1.45
CA LEU A 205 7.14 10.40 -1.03
C LEU A 205 6.13 11.40 -1.59
N ALA A 206 6.36 12.71 -1.43
CA ALA A 206 5.49 13.74 -1.98
C ALA A 206 5.39 13.64 -3.52
N GLU A 207 6.51 13.40 -4.18
CA GLU A 207 6.57 13.26 -5.64
C GLU A 207 5.85 11.99 -6.13
N SER A 208 6.07 10.84 -5.45
CA SER A 208 5.43 9.57 -5.81
C SER A 208 3.90 9.63 -5.69
N ILE A 209 3.38 10.38 -4.71
CA ILE A 209 1.94 10.64 -4.58
C ILE A 209 1.41 11.40 -5.79
N ARG A 210 2.15 12.40 -6.30
CA ARG A 210 1.71 13.18 -7.47
C ARG A 210 1.75 12.39 -8.77
N MET A 211 2.64 11.42 -8.87
CA MET A 211 2.77 10.54 -10.03
C MET A 211 1.80 9.36 -10.01
N HIS A 212 1.12 9.13 -8.86
CA HIS A 212 0.12 8.08 -8.75
C HIS A 212 -1.17 8.46 -9.52
N PRO A 213 -1.87 7.51 -10.17
CA PRO A 213 -3.18 7.74 -10.77
C PRO A 213 -4.15 8.38 -9.77
N ASP A 214 -5.06 9.22 -10.28
CA ASP A 214 -6.18 9.69 -9.46
C ASP A 214 -7.23 8.58 -9.26
N GLN A 215 -8.26 8.89 -8.49
CA GLN A 215 -9.28 7.93 -8.10
C GLN A 215 -9.93 7.24 -9.30
N GLU A 216 -10.34 8.01 -10.29
CA GLU A 216 -11.06 7.48 -11.43
C GLU A 216 -10.13 6.66 -12.35
N ASN A 217 -8.91 7.14 -12.58
CA ASN A 217 -7.94 6.40 -13.37
C ASN A 217 -7.56 5.06 -12.72
N LEU A 218 -7.39 5.02 -11.38
CA LEU A 218 -7.11 3.76 -10.68
C LEU A 218 -8.32 2.81 -10.74
N ARG A 219 -9.55 3.32 -10.60
CA ARG A 219 -10.76 2.52 -10.77
C ARG A 219 -10.80 1.85 -12.15
N ILE A 220 -10.53 2.63 -13.22
CA ILE A 220 -10.47 2.11 -14.59
C ILE A 220 -9.36 1.05 -14.75
N MET A 221 -8.17 1.27 -14.18
CA MET A 221 -7.09 0.29 -14.20
C MET A 221 -7.50 -1.02 -13.50
N MET A 222 -8.25 -0.96 -12.42
CA MET A 222 -8.76 -2.15 -11.75
C MET A 222 -9.76 -2.91 -12.63
N GLU A 223 -10.68 -2.20 -13.29
CA GLU A 223 -11.60 -2.82 -14.25
C GLU A 223 -10.86 -3.47 -15.43
N GLN A 224 -9.84 -2.81 -15.96
CA GLN A 224 -9.00 -3.36 -17.04
C GLN A 224 -8.23 -4.61 -16.62
N ALA A 225 -7.86 -4.73 -15.34
CA ALA A 225 -7.23 -5.93 -14.77
C ALA A 225 -8.23 -7.07 -14.53
N GLY A 226 -9.52 -6.85 -14.74
CA GLY A 226 -10.58 -7.85 -14.64
C GLY A 226 -11.47 -7.73 -13.40
N PHE A 227 -11.22 -6.79 -12.49
CA PHE A 227 -12.09 -6.59 -11.32
C PHE A 227 -13.44 -6.02 -11.74
N GLU A 228 -14.48 -6.46 -11.05
CA GLU A 228 -15.86 -6.06 -11.27
C GLU A 228 -16.38 -5.25 -10.06
N ASP A 229 -17.47 -4.52 -10.23
CA ASP A 229 -18.07 -3.64 -9.20
C ASP A 229 -17.03 -2.73 -8.52
N CYS A 230 -16.14 -2.13 -9.33
CA CYS A 230 -15.10 -1.25 -8.87
C CYS A 230 -15.67 0.09 -8.39
N ASP A 231 -15.48 0.40 -7.13
CA ASP A 231 -15.83 1.68 -6.52
C ASP A 231 -14.67 2.29 -5.72
N TYR A 232 -14.84 3.52 -5.27
CA TYR A 232 -13.88 4.16 -4.36
C TYR A 232 -14.54 5.12 -3.37
N PHE A 233 -13.92 5.24 -2.21
CA PHE A 233 -14.31 6.13 -1.13
C PHE A 233 -13.26 7.21 -0.96
N ASN A 234 -13.64 8.48 -1.14
CA ASN A 234 -12.77 9.61 -0.85
C ASN A 234 -12.65 9.83 0.66
N LEU A 235 -11.44 9.78 1.18
CA LEU A 235 -11.14 10.01 2.58
C LEU A 235 -10.41 11.34 2.73
N THR A 236 -10.72 12.08 3.80
CA THR A 236 -10.13 13.41 4.07
C THR A 236 -10.14 14.32 2.82
N GLY A 237 -11.32 14.46 2.19
CA GLY A 237 -11.49 15.33 1.04
C GLY A 237 -10.77 14.88 -0.23
N GLY A 238 -10.46 13.58 -0.35
CA GLY A 238 -9.79 12.97 -1.50
C GLY A 238 -8.26 12.94 -1.40
N ILE A 239 -7.66 13.40 -0.29
CA ILE A 239 -6.22 13.25 -0.05
C ILE A 239 -5.82 11.78 -0.10
N VAL A 240 -6.68 10.91 0.40
CA VAL A 240 -6.58 9.45 0.31
C VAL A 240 -7.86 8.91 -0.30
N ALA A 241 -7.77 7.85 -1.07
CA ALA A 241 -8.92 7.07 -1.53
C ALA A 241 -8.73 5.59 -1.17
N LEU A 242 -9.82 4.95 -0.80
CA LEU A 242 -9.92 3.50 -0.71
C LEU A 242 -10.68 3.00 -1.93
N HIS A 243 -10.02 2.27 -2.81
CA HIS A 243 -10.66 1.56 -3.93
C HIS A 243 -11.00 0.15 -3.52
N ARG A 244 -12.09 -0.36 -4.06
CA ARG A 244 -12.57 -1.72 -3.87
C ARG A 244 -13.00 -2.29 -5.21
N GLY A 245 -12.66 -3.55 -5.46
CA GLY A 245 -13.11 -4.32 -6.62
C GLY A 245 -13.31 -5.77 -6.23
N PHE A 246 -14.07 -6.51 -7.01
CA PHE A 246 -14.43 -7.90 -6.76
C PHE A 246 -13.98 -8.78 -7.92
N ARG A 247 -13.84 -10.07 -7.66
CA ARG A 247 -13.74 -11.11 -8.67
C ARG A 247 -14.98 -12.01 -8.56
N PHE A 248 -15.81 -12.05 -9.60
CA PHE A 248 -16.95 -12.95 -9.71
C PHE A 248 -16.67 -14.16 -10.61
#